data_8d11197bf50f57294e3004949aacae2b
#
_entry.id   8d11197bf50f57294e3004949aacae2b
#
_cell.length_a   1.000
_cell.length_b   1.000
_cell.length_c   1.000
_cell.angle_alpha   90.00
_cell.angle_beta   90.00
_cell.angle_gamma   90.00
#
_symmetry.space_group_name_H-M   'P 1'
#
loop_
_entity.id
_entity.type
_entity.pdbx_description
1 polymer ?
#
loop_
_entity_poly.entity_id
_entity_poly.type
_entity_poly.pdbx_seq_one_letter_code
_entity_poly.pdbx_strand_id
1 'polypeptide(L)'
;MKALIINNLASGYRDGSIYDFVRSFTEDGDEVCMRSTDGTTSIDGLLEDASDFDVVVASGGDGTVTSVAYALANTGVPLLPYPAGTANLLSLNLAQPNEPHALAKLARRCETLDFDVAEIEAEGEKHGFMIMAGEGYDATIMESAAPNKK
;
A
#
# COMPACT_ATOMS: atom_id res chain seq x y z
N MET A 1 -9.29 -11.96 13.36
CA MET A 1 -9.22 -11.34 12.01
C MET A 1 -8.07 -11.95 11.21
N LYS A 2 -8.14 -11.83 9.89
CA LYS A 2 -7.07 -12.25 8.98
C LYS A 2 -6.57 -11.06 8.17
N ALA A 3 -5.29 -10.76 8.23
CA ALA A 3 -4.68 -9.70 7.43
C ALA A 3 -3.75 -10.28 6.36
N LEU A 4 -3.87 -9.77 5.13
CA LEU A 4 -2.91 -10.01 4.06
C LEU A 4 -1.98 -8.82 3.95
N ILE A 5 -0.68 -9.00 4.15
CA ILE A 5 0.31 -7.95 4.00
C ILE A 5 1.04 -8.11 2.67
N ILE A 6 0.98 -7.09 1.84
CA ILE A 6 1.82 -6.96 0.64
C ILE A 6 3.01 -6.08 1.03
N ASN A 7 4.18 -6.68 1.17
CA ASN A 7 5.38 -6.00 1.65
C ASN A 7 6.38 -5.76 0.52
N ASN A 8 6.59 -4.51 0.15
CA ASN A 8 7.58 -4.14 -0.87
C ASN A 8 8.98 -4.00 -0.26
N LEU A 9 9.83 -4.98 -0.52
CA LEU A 9 11.20 -5.04 -0.01
C LEU A 9 12.12 -3.95 -0.59
N ALA A 10 11.74 -3.33 -1.72
CA ALA A 10 12.49 -2.24 -2.33
C ALA A 10 12.15 -0.87 -1.71
N SER A 11 11.10 -0.79 -0.89
CA SER A 11 10.64 0.44 -0.24
C SER A 11 11.34 0.70 1.09
N GLY A 12 11.47 1.99 1.43
CA GLY A 12 11.84 2.46 2.76
C GLY A 12 13.29 2.22 3.18
N TYR A 13 13.52 2.43 4.47
CA TYR A 13 14.84 2.30 5.10
C TYR A 13 15.17 0.87 5.53
N ARG A 14 14.32 -0.12 5.20
CA ARG A 14 14.47 -1.53 5.60
C ARG A 14 14.58 -1.71 7.12
N ASP A 15 13.86 -0.90 7.88
CA ASP A 15 13.91 -0.84 9.35
C ASP A 15 13.20 -2.00 10.06
N GLY A 16 12.44 -2.79 9.30
CA GLY A 16 11.71 -3.95 9.85
C GLY A 16 10.49 -3.60 10.69
N SER A 17 10.04 -2.34 10.72
CA SER A 17 8.89 -1.89 11.54
C SER A 17 7.58 -2.63 11.22
N ILE A 18 7.45 -3.18 10.02
CA ILE A 18 6.31 -4.03 9.64
C ILE A 18 6.18 -5.26 10.55
N TYR A 19 7.28 -5.80 11.08
CA TYR A 19 7.22 -6.93 12.01
C TYR A 19 6.68 -6.53 13.39
N ASP A 20 6.85 -5.27 13.80
CA ASP A 20 6.23 -4.75 15.01
C ASP A 20 4.72 -4.59 14.83
N PHE A 21 4.28 -4.20 13.63
CA PHE A 21 2.86 -4.24 13.25
C PHE A 21 2.31 -5.67 13.33
N VAL A 22 2.99 -6.65 12.71
CA VAL A 22 2.58 -8.06 12.75
C VAL A 22 2.45 -8.55 14.19
N ARG A 23 3.45 -8.28 15.04
CA ARG A 23 3.44 -8.67 16.45
C ARG A 23 2.24 -8.08 17.19
N SER A 24 1.99 -6.77 17.00
CA SER A 24 0.86 -6.09 17.62
C SER A 24 -0.50 -6.56 17.09
N PHE A 25 -0.58 -6.88 15.80
CA PHE A 25 -1.83 -7.35 15.19
C PHE A 25 -2.20 -8.76 15.67
N THR A 26 -1.23 -9.62 15.93
CA THR A 26 -1.45 -11.02 16.32
C THR A 26 -1.61 -11.25 17.82
N GLU A 27 -1.55 -10.20 18.66
CA GLU A 27 -1.66 -10.32 20.13
C GLU A 27 -2.94 -11.02 20.59
N ASP A 28 -4.05 -10.83 19.88
CA ASP A 28 -5.36 -11.43 20.23
C ASP A 28 -5.69 -12.71 19.45
N GLY A 29 -4.69 -13.34 18.84
CA GLY A 29 -4.86 -14.58 18.07
C GLY A 29 -5.32 -14.36 16.64
N ASP A 30 -5.13 -13.15 16.11
CA ASP A 30 -5.38 -12.84 14.71
C ASP A 30 -4.32 -13.48 13.80
N GLU A 31 -4.67 -13.72 12.55
CA GLU A 31 -3.78 -14.35 11.57
C GLU A 31 -3.21 -13.32 10.59
N VAL A 32 -1.96 -13.50 10.21
CA VAL A 32 -1.29 -12.67 9.20
C VAL A 32 -0.65 -13.56 8.14
N CYS A 33 -0.98 -13.29 6.89
CA CYS A 33 -0.25 -13.78 5.73
C CYS A 33 0.58 -12.63 5.15
N MET A 34 1.89 -12.81 4.97
CA MET A 34 2.75 -11.81 4.36
C MET A 34 3.29 -12.31 3.03
N ARG A 35 3.09 -11.52 1.99
CA ARG A 35 3.64 -11.72 0.65
C ARG A 35 4.57 -10.57 0.32
N SER A 36 5.76 -10.89 -0.13
CA SER A 36 6.76 -9.87 -0.44
C SER A 36 6.88 -9.68 -1.95
N THR A 37 7.12 -8.43 -2.33
CA THR A 37 7.50 -8.05 -3.70
C THR A 37 8.78 -7.22 -3.68
N ASP A 38 9.53 -7.26 -4.75
CA ASP A 38 10.68 -6.38 -4.99
C ASP A 38 10.32 -5.17 -5.89
N GLY A 39 9.03 -5.03 -6.20
CA GLY A 39 8.50 -4.01 -7.11
C GLY A 39 8.39 -4.47 -8.57
N THR A 40 8.81 -5.69 -8.91
CA THR A 40 8.70 -6.26 -10.26
C THR A 40 7.62 -7.34 -10.38
N THR A 41 7.22 -7.93 -9.24
CA THR A 41 6.17 -8.95 -9.19
C THR A 41 4.80 -8.32 -9.43
N SER A 42 3.96 -8.97 -10.25
CA SER A 42 2.57 -8.52 -10.46
C SER A 42 1.80 -8.49 -9.14
N ILE A 43 1.20 -7.36 -8.85
CA ILE A 43 0.35 -7.19 -7.66
C ILE A 43 -0.90 -8.06 -7.75
N ASP A 44 -1.49 -8.22 -8.93
CA ASP A 44 -2.71 -9.04 -9.12
C ASP A 44 -2.51 -10.48 -8.66
N GLY A 45 -1.37 -11.09 -9.00
CA GLY A 45 -1.04 -12.45 -8.55
C GLY A 45 -0.84 -12.56 -7.03
N LEU A 46 -0.45 -11.46 -6.37
CA LEU A 46 -0.32 -11.43 -4.90
C LEU A 46 -1.67 -11.23 -4.20
N LEU A 47 -2.72 -10.85 -4.92
CA LEU A 47 -4.04 -10.52 -4.40
C LEU A 47 -5.15 -11.49 -4.85
N GLU A 48 -4.83 -12.59 -5.54
CA GLU A 48 -5.82 -13.51 -6.10
C GLU A 48 -6.87 -14.01 -5.08
N ASP A 49 -6.47 -14.19 -3.84
CA ASP A 49 -7.32 -14.64 -2.72
C ASP A 49 -7.55 -13.54 -1.68
N ALA A 50 -7.41 -12.27 -2.04
CA ALA A 50 -7.55 -11.15 -1.12
C ALA A 50 -8.93 -11.10 -0.43
N SER A 51 -9.97 -11.63 -1.09
CA SER A 51 -11.32 -11.75 -0.51
C SER A 51 -11.43 -12.71 0.68
N ASP A 52 -10.43 -13.56 0.92
CA ASP A 52 -10.38 -14.46 2.07
C ASP A 52 -9.84 -13.77 3.33
N PHE A 53 -9.46 -12.50 3.22
CA PHE A 53 -8.90 -11.68 4.29
C PHE A 53 -9.83 -10.55 4.68
N ASP A 54 -9.81 -10.19 5.96
CA ASP A 54 -10.61 -9.08 6.50
C ASP A 54 -10.02 -7.71 6.13
N VAL A 55 -8.70 -7.65 5.88
CA VAL A 55 -7.98 -6.43 5.50
C VAL A 55 -6.72 -6.77 4.71
N VAL A 56 -6.43 -5.97 3.69
CA VAL A 56 -5.13 -5.96 3.00
C VAL A 56 -4.30 -4.79 3.52
N VAL A 57 -3.04 -5.05 3.86
CA VAL A 57 -2.08 -4.03 4.30
C VAL A 57 -1.03 -3.84 3.23
N ALA A 58 -0.96 -2.66 2.61
CA ALA A 58 0.05 -2.34 1.62
C ALA A 58 1.25 -1.67 2.29
N SER A 59 2.31 -2.43 2.54
CA SER A 59 3.56 -1.96 3.13
C SER A 59 4.53 -1.53 2.04
N GLY A 60 4.65 -0.22 1.86
CA GLY A 60 5.48 0.37 0.82
C GLY A 60 5.35 1.89 0.75
N GLY A 61 5.87 2.48 -0.32
CA GLY A 61 5.62 3.87 -0.67
C GLY A 61 4.32 4.06 -1.43
N ASP A 62 4.02 5.33 -1.80
CA ASP A 62 2.77 5.69 -2.49
C ASP A 62 2.50 4.86 -3.75
N GLY A 63 3.53 4.51 -4.53
CA GLY A 63 3.38 3.66 -5.71
C GLY A 63 2.89 2.24 -5.37
N THR A 64 3.44 1.61 -4.32
CA THR A 64 3.00 0.28 -3.86
C THR A 64 1.55 0.33 -3.39
N VAL A 65 1.22 1.33 -2.56
CA VAL A 65 -0.14 1.52 -2.04
C VAL A 65 -1.14 1.73 -3.18
N THR A 66 -0.79 2.57 -4.15
CA THR A 66 -1.64 2.83 -5.33
C THR A 66 -1.86 1.57 -6.17
N SER A 67 -0.80 0.78 -6.43
CA SER A 67 -0.94 -0.47 -7.20
C SER A 67 -1.84 -1.48 -6.51
N VAL A 68 -1.70 -1.64 -5.19
CA VAL A 68 -2.57 -2.53 -4.40
C VAL A 68 -4.01 -2.00 -4.39
N ALA A 69 -4.21 -0.69 -4.19
CA ALA A 69 -5.53 -0.08 -4.20
C ALA A 69 -6.24 -0.23 -5.55
N TYR A 70 -5.51 -0.04 -6.65
CA TYR A 70 -6.05 -0.21 -8.00
C TYR A 70 -6.49 -1.65 -8.27
N ALA A 71 -5.67 -2.64 -7.87
CA ALA A 71 -6.03 -4.05 -7.99
C ALA A 71 -7.21 -4.46 -7.09
N LEU A 72 -7.40 -3.80 -5.95
CA LEU A 72 -8.54 -4.02 -5.05
C LEU A 72 -9.79 -3.18 -5.40
N ALA A 73 -9.72 -2.31 -6.41
CA ALA A 73 -10.83 -1.43 -6.74
C ALA A 73 -12.12 -2.23 -7.01
N ASN A 74 -13.22 -1.81 -6.41
CA ASN A 74 -14.53 -2.44 -6.51
C ASN A 74 -14.64 -3.89 -5.95
N THR A 75 -13.64 -4.39 -5.24
CA THR A 75 -13.71 -5.72 -4.61
C THR A 75 -14.42 -5.71 -3.27
N GLY A 76 -14.51 -4.57 -2.62
CA GLY A 76 -15.03 -4.41 -1.25
C GLY A 76 -14.04 -4.85 -0.15
N VAL A 77 -12.82 -5.25 -0.51
CA VAL A 77 -11.78 -5.61 0.46
C VAL A 77 -11.12 -4.35 1.02
N PRO A 78 -11.14 -4.13 2.35
CA PRO A 78 -10.51 -2.96 2.95
C PRO A 78 -8.99 -2.94 2.76
N LEU A 79 -8.45 -1.74 2.49
CA LEU A 79 -7.01 -1.50 2.38
C LEU A 79 -6.51 -0.61 3.51
N LEU A 80 -5.44 -1.03 4.19
CA LEU A 80 -4.67 -0.20 5.10
C LEU A 80 -3.32 0.16 4.45
N PRO A 81 -3.06 1.43 4.12
CA PRO A 81 -1.72 1.89 3.76
C PRO A 81 -0.78 1.77 4.96
N TYR A 82 0.35 1.06 4.80
CA TYR A 82 1.42 1.03 5.80
C TYR A 82 2.60 1.89 5.29
N PRO A 83 2.92 3.02 5.96
CA PRO A 83 3.84 4.03 5.44
C PRO A 83 5.30 3.58 5.55
N ALA A 84 5.77 2.77 4.63
CA ALA A 84 7.16 2.29 4.56
C ALA A 84 7.99 2.96 3.44
N GLY A 85 7.46 3.98 2.76
CA GLY A 85 8.13 4.75 1.73
C GLY A 85 8.73 6.06 2.25
N THR A 86 9.21 6.91 1.33
CA THR A 86 9.84 8.19 1.67
C THR A 86 8.81 9.29 1.94
N ALA A 87 7.79 9.44 1.11
CA ALA A 87 6.81 10.53 1.20
C ALA A 87 5.52 10.09 1.93
N ASN A 88 4.96 8.93 1.58
CA ASN A 88 3.75 8.35 2.17
C ASN A 88 2.57 9.35 2.19
N LEU A 89 2.37 10.03 1.06
CA LEU A 89 1.42 11.14 0.94
C LEU A 89 -0.02 10.71 1.25
N LEU A 90 -0.42 9.50 0.86
CA LEU A 90 -1.76 9.01 1.18
C LEU A 90 -1.97 8.89 2.68
N SER A 91 -1.03 8.27 3.40
CA SER A 91 -1.10 8.13 4.86
C SER A 91 -1.13 9.50 5.58
N LEU A 92 -0.37 10.48 5.07
CA LEU A 92 -0.38 11.84 5.58
C LEU A 92 -1.74 12.53 5.35
N ASN A 93 -2.31 12.42 4.15
CA ASN A 93 -3.61 13.01 3.82
C ASN A 93 -4.76 12.39 4.62
N LEU A 94 -4.66 11.11 4.95
CA LEU A 94 -5.62 10.40 5.81
C LEU A 94 -5.40 10.68 7.29
N ALA A 95 -4.40 11.48 7.67
CA ALA A 95 -3.98 11.71 9.05
C ALA A 95 -3.76 10.39 9.83
N GLN A 96 -3.26 9.37 9.15
CA GLN A 96 -2.98 8.05 9.72
C GLN A 96 -1.85 8.12 10.75
N PRO A 97 -1.91 7.34 11.84
CA PRO A 97 -0.76 7.19 12.72
C PRO A 97 0.41 6.51 11.97
N ASN A 98 1.65 6.81 12.38
CA ASN A 98 2.85 6.18 11.83
C ASN A 98 3.35 5.01 12.69
N GLU A 99 2.90 4.92 13.93
CA GLU A 99 3.35 3.90 14.86
C GLU A 99 2.74 2.53 14.54
N PRO A 100 3.53 1.45 14.42
CA PRO A 100 3.05 0.12 14.07
C PRO A 100 1.91 -0.39 14.95
N HIS A 101 2.01 -0.19 16.26
CA HIS A 101 0.96 -0.57 17.21
C HIS A 101 -0.35 0.20 17.01
N ALA A 102 -0.27 1.50 16.70
CA ALA A 102 -1.45 2.31 16.42
C ALA A 102 -2.12 1.90 15.11
N LEU A 103 -1.32 1.56 14.08
CA LEU A 103 -1.81 1.02 12.81
C LEU A 103 -2.48 -0.35 12.98
N ALA A 104 -1.92 -1.23 13.81
CA ALA A 104 -2.55 -2.51 14.12
C ALA A 104 -3.92 -2.33 14.81
N LYS A 105 -4.04 -1.38 15.73
CA LYS A 105 -5.32 -1.01 16.33
C LYS A 105 -6.31 -0.44 15.32
N LEU A 106 -5.83 0.39 14.39
CA LEU A 106 -6.65 0.95 13.32
C LEU A 106 -7.21 -0.16 12.42
N ALA A 107 -6.35 -1.09 11.99
CA ALA A 107 -6.76 -2.25 11.20
C ALA A 107 -7.87 -3.07 11.88
N ARG A 108 -7.76 -3.30 13.20
CA ARG A 108 -8.74 -4.06 13.96
C ARG A 108 -10.10 -3.38 14.12
N ARG A 109 -10.15 -2.05 14.09
CA ARG A 109 -11.41 -1.32 14.18
C ARG A 109 -12.29 -1.53 12.96
N CYS A 110 -11.70 -1.87 11.81
CA CYS A 110 -12.41 -2.02 10.54
C CYS A 110 -13.32 -0.83 10.20
N GLU A 111 -12.97 0.36 10.70
CA GLU A 111 -13.63 1.60 10.31
C GLU A 111 -13.07 1.98 8.93
N THR A 112 -13.91 1.88 7.91
CA THR A 112 -13.52 2.16 6.52
C THR A 112 -14.12 3.47 6.05
N LEU A 113 -13.45 4.08 5.10
CA LEU A 113 -13.99 5.17 4.30
C LEU A 113 -13.85 4.80 2.82
N ASP A 114 -14.81 5.20 2.02
CA ASP A 114 -14.73 5.06 0.58
C ASP A 114 -13.71 6.05 0.02
N PHE A 115 -12.82 5.56 -0.83
CA PHE A 115 -11.78 6.37 -1.46
C PHE A 115 -11.72 6.08 -2.96
N ASP A 116 -11.76 7.16 -3.76
CA ASP A 116 -11.72 7.04 -5.20
C ASP A 116 -10.33 6.66 -5.70
N VAL A 117 -10.28 5.67 -6.57
CA VAL A 117 -9.10 5.34 -7.37
C VAL A 117 -9.38 5.77 -8.80
N ALA A 118 -8.62 6.73 -9.30
CA ALA A 118 -8.77 7.19 -10.67
C ALA A 118 -7.84 6.42 -11.61
N GLU A 119 -8.15 6.44 -12.90
CA GLU A 119 -7.40 5.76 -13.95
C GLU A 119 -6.96 6.76 -15.01
N ILE A 120 -5.73 6.64 -15.47
CA ILE A 120 -5.21 7.34 -16.63
C ILE A 120 -4.73 6.32 -17.66
N GLU A 121 -5.03 6.56 -18.92
CA GLU A 121 -4.50 5.77 -20.03
C GLU A 121 -3.33 6.53 -20.68
N ALA A 122 -2.15 5.91 -20.70
CA ALA A 122 -0.96 6.44 -21.34
C ALA A 122 -0.28 5.33 -22.16
N GLU A 123 0.05 5.63 -23.40
CA GLU A 123 0.73 4.70 -24.33
C GLU A 123 0.00 3.37 -24.54
N GLY A 124 -1.35 3.37 -24.36
CA GLY A 124 -2.19 2.17 -24.47
C GLY A 124 -2.23 1.29 -23.21
N GLU A 125 -1.60 1.73 -22.14
CA GLU A 125 -1.66 1.09 -20.83
C GLU A 125 -2.46 1.92 -19.84
N LYS A 126 -3.18 1.23 -18.93
CA LYS A 126 -3.98 1.85 -17.89
C LYS A 126 -3.21 1.87 -16.57
N HIS A 127 -3.19 3.03 -15.95
CA HIS A 127 -2.51 3.25 -14.68
C HIS A 127 -3.46 3.85 -13.65
N GLY A 128 -3.55 3.21 -12.49
CA GLY A 128 -4.31 3.75 -11.37
C GLY A 128 -3.54 4.86 -10.64
N PHE A 129 -4.26 5.85 -10.12
CA PHE A 129 -3.68 6.83 -9.20
C PHE A 129 -4.70 7.24 -8.13
N MET A 130 -4.20 7.66 -6.95
CA MET A 130 -5.03 8.00 -5.80
C MET A 130 -4.86 9.44 -5.34
N ILE A 131 -3.71 10.05 -5.57
CA ILE A 131 -3.38 11.37 -5.03
C ILE A 131 -3.20 12.38 -6.15
N MET A 132 -2.30 12.07 -7.09
CA MET A 132 -2.00 12.95 -8.21
C MET A 132 -1.50 12.14 -9.42
N ALA A 133 -1.78 12.65 -10.60
CA ALA A 133 -1.14 12.29 -11.84
C ALA A 133 -0.56 13.57 -12.46
N GLY A 134 0.69 13.53 -12.91
CA GLY A 134 1.38 14.67 -13.51
C GLY A 134 1.65 14.45 -14.98
N GLU A 135 1.52 15.51 -15.78
CA GLU A 135 1.83 15.53 -17.21
C GLU A 135 2.81 16.67 -17.52
N GLY A 136 3.57 16.52 -18.58
CA GLY A 136 4.46 17.58 -19.07
C GLY A 136 5.65 17.83 -18.13
N TYR A 137 5.74 19.04 -17.56
CA TYR A 137 6.88 19.46 -16.74
C TYR A 137 7.07 18.60 -15.50
N ASP A 138 6.00 18.26 -14.81
CA ASP A 138 6.04 17.43 -13.60
C ASP A 138 6.52 16.00 -13.92
N ALA A 139 6.05 15.41 -15.01
CA ALA A 139 6.49 14.11 -15.47
C ALA A 139 7.99 14.12 -15.78
N THR A 140 8.48 15.15 -16.47
CA THR A 140 9.91 15.30 -16.80
C THR A 140 10.79 15.42 -15.56
N ILE A 141 10.34 16.15 -14.52
CA ILE A 141 11.05 16.22 -13.24
C ILE A 141 11.12 14.85 -12.57
N MET A 142 10.02 14.11 -12.54
CA MET A 142 9.97 12.79 -11.92
C MET A 142 10.88 11.78 -12.64
N GLU A 143 10.90 11.79 -13.98
CA GLU A 143 11.82 10.97 -14.78
C GLU A 143 13.28 11.31 -14.47
N SER A 144 13.62 12.60 -14.40
CA SER A 144 14.99 13.04 -14.09
C SER A 144 15.43 12.69 -12.67
N ALA A 145 14.52 12.57 -11.73
CA ALA A 145 14.79 12.22 -10.34
C ALA A 145 14.91 10.68 -10.13
N ALA A 146 14.34 9.87 -11.01
CA ALA A 146 14.32 8.40 -10.89
C ALA A 146 15.72 7.74 -10.88
N PRO A 147 16.72 8.20 -11.66
CA PRO A 147 18.06 7.60 -11.68
C PRO A 147 18.87 7.75 -10.39
N ASN A 148 18.49 8.66 -9.52
CA ASN A 148 19.22 8.96 -8.28
C ASN A 148 18.76 8.14 -7.06
N LYS A 149 17.82 7.23 -7.23
CA LYS A 149 17.45 6.24 -6.21
C LYS A 149 18.39 5.03 -6.28
N LYS A 150 19.65 5.21 -5.92
CA LYS A 150 20.60 4.12 -5.64
C LYS A 150 20.77 3.96 -4.14
#